data_6791101dd06e2e35dd55b8fae3a0b8df
#
_entry.id   6791101dd06e2e35dd55b8fae3a0b8df
#
_cell.length_a   1.000
_cell.length_b   1.000
_cell.length_c   1.000
_cell.angle_alpha   90.00
_cell.angle_beta   90.00
_cell.angle_gamma   90.00
#
_symmetry.space_group_name_H-M   'P 1'
#
loop_
_entity.id
_entity.type
_entity.pdbx_description
1 polymer ?
#
loop_
_entity_poly.entity_id
_entity_poly.type
_entity_poly.pdbx_seq_one_letter_code
_entity_poly.pdbx_strand_id
1 'polypeptide(L)'
;MSEMKSLAKDTAIYGLSSIIGKFLNYLLVPLYTYVLARTSDYGIVTNLYAWTALLLVLLTYGMETGFFRFANREDYDAGTVYRTAYITLLISSALFTMLIIIFHQPVANVLGYPDHAEFVEMMFATVAIDAFASIPFAYLRNQKRPILFAALKLLFVLLNIGFNILFLVVLGKNDVFYVFLSNLLATTIQTLCLLPFTMPKGGHFDGVALKEMLRYSLPLLVLGVAGIMNQTLDRILFPYLYPYDDAEAQLGLYGA
;
A
#
# COMPACT_ATOMS: atom_id res chain seq x y z
N MET A 1 -25.36 20.18 -17.51
CA MET A 1 -25.75 20.05 -16.07
C MET A 1 -25.75 18.61 -15.56
N SER A 2 -26.09 17.62 -16.36
CA SER A 2 -26.08 16.18 -15.94
C SER A 2 -24.65 15.63 -15.74
N GLU A 3 -23.70 15.95 -16.60
CA GLU A 3 -22.30 15.48 -16.50
C GLU A 3 -21.57 16.04 -15.28
N MET A 4 -21.73 17.33 -14.96
CA MET A 4 -21.16 17.91 -13.74
C MET A 4 -21.71 17.27 -12.46
N LYS A 5 -23.00 16.93 -12.44
CA LYS A 5 -23.60 16.22 -11.30
C LYS A 5 -23.06 14.78 -11.17
N SER A 6 -22.87 14.07 -12.29
CA SER A 6 -22.25 12.74 -12.31
C SER A 6 -20.80 12.80 -11.84
N LEU A 7 -20.01 13.74 -12.35
CA LEU A 7 -18.61 13.93 -11.94
C LEU A 7 -18.48 14.27 -10.45
N ALA A 8 -19.32 15.17 -9.95
CA ALA A 8 -19.35 15.52 -8.52
C ALA A 8 -19.72 14.32 -7.64
N LYS A 9 -20.71 13.52 -8.07
CA LYS A 9 -21.09 12.28 -7.37
C LYS A 9 -19.96 11.27 -7.33
N ASP A 10 -19.31 11.01 -8.46
CA ASP A 10 -18.20 10.05 -8.55
C ASP A 10 -17.02 10.51 -7.70
N THR A 11 -16.65 11.79 -7.77
CA THR A 11 -15.59 12.38 -6.94
C THR A 11 -15.93 12.27 -5.45
N ALA A 12 -17.18 12.52 -5.07
CA ALA A 12 -17.62 12.37 -3.68
C ALA A 12 -17.52 10.92 -3.20
N ILE A 13 -17.89 9.93 -4.01
CA ILE A 13 -17.78 8.50 -3.66
C ILE A 13 -16.31 8.11 -3.48
N TYR A 14 -15.41 8.49 -4.39
CA TYR A 14 -13.97 8.22 -4.27
C TYR A 14 -13.36 8.89 -3.03
N GLY A 15 -13.66 10.18 -2.82
CA GLY A 15 -13.15 10.93 -1.68
C GLY A 15 -13.67 10.39 -0.35
N LEU A 16 -14.99 10.18 -0.25
CA LEU A 16 -15.62 9.70 0.98
C LEU A 16 -15.15 8.28 1.35
N SER A 17 -15.04 7.36 0.39
CA SER A 17 -14.53 6.01 0.66
C SER A 17 -13.09 6.03 1.18
N SER A 18 -12.25 6.93 0.65
CA SER A 18 -10.86 7.09 1.12
C SER A 18 -10.80 7.70 2.52
N ILE A 19 -11.63 8.68 2.82
CA ILE A 19 -11.70 9.32 4.15
C ILE A 19 -12.23 8.32 5.19
N ILE A 20 -13.32 7.62 4.89
CA ILE A 20 -13.89 6.59 5.77
C ILE A 20 -12.85 5.49 6.02
N GLY A 21 -12.15 5.05 4.97
CA GLY A 21 -11.09 4.03 5.11
C GLY A 21 -9.98 4.48 6.06
N LYS A 22 -9.49 5.71 5.93
CA LYS A 22 -8.48 6.28 6.84
C LYS A 22 -8.99 6.39 8.27
N PHE A 23 -10.21 6.90 8.44
CA PHE A 23 -10.83 7.04 9.77
C PHE A 23 -11.01 5.69 10.47
N LEU A 24 -11.52 4.68 9.76
CA LEU A 24 -11.70 3.34 10.32
C LEU A 24 -10.35 2.68 10.67
N ASN A 25 -9.32 2.83 9.83
CA ASN A 25 -7.98 2.35 10.17
C ASN A 25 -7.39 3.09 11.38
N TYR A 26 -7.70 4.38 11.57
CA TYR A 26 -7.28 5.12 12.76
C TYR A 26 -7.87 4.53 14.05
N LEU A 27 -9.04 3.89 13.99
CA LEU A 27 -9.60 3.17 15.14
C LEU A 27 -8.78 1.95 15.59
N LEU A 28 -7.85 1.47 14.77
CA LEU A 28 -6.91 0.42 15.17
C LEU A 28 -5.83 0.93 16.14
N VAL A 29 -5.53 2.23 16.15
CA VAL A 29 -4.53 2.81 17.07
C VAL A 29 -4.90 2.56 18.54
N PRO A 30 -6.11 2.91 19.03
CA PRO A 30 -6.53 2.56 20.39
C PRO A 30 -6.52 1.04 20.65
N LEU A 31 -6.87 0.22 19.64
CA LEU A 31 -6.83 -1.23 19.78
C LEU A 31 -5.39 -1.71 20.03
N TYR A 32 -4.45 -1.27 19.23
CA TYR A 32 -3.05 -1.66 19.35
C TYR A 32 -2.42 -1.20 20.67
N THR A 33 -2.66 0.05 21.06
CA THR A 33 -2.12 0.61 22.31
C THR A 33 -2.71 -0.06 23.56
N TYR A 34 -3.91 -0.64 23.47
CA TYR A 34 -4.55 -1.35 24.58
C TYR A 34 -4.18 -2.83 24.64
N VAL A 35 -4.01 -3.49 23.49
CA VAL A 35 -3.89 -4.96 23.39
C VAL A 35 -2.45 -5.42 23.30
N LEU A 36 -1.55 -4.66 22.65
CA LEU A 36 -0.14 -5.03 22.57
C LEU A 36 0.51 -4.97 23.94
N ALA A 37 1.38 -5.95 24.21
CA ALA A 37 1.92 -6.18 25.56
C ALA A 37 2.87 -5.06 26.02
N ARG A 38 3.55 -4.39 25.06
CA ARG A 38 4.56 -3.36 25.33
C ARG A 38 4.36 -2.16 24.43
N THR A 39 4.72 -0.98 24.91
CA THR A 39 4.72 0.25 24.10
C THR A 39 5.72 0.15 22.95
N SER A 40 6.83 -0.56 23.13
CA SER A 40 7.81 -0.86 22.05
C SER A 40 7.19 -1.62 20.89
N ASP A 41 6.24 -2.53 21.13
CA ASP A 41 5.56 -3.31 20.09
C ASP A 41 4.82 -2.37 19.12
N TYR A 42 4.19 -1.33 19.63
CA TYR A 42 3.54 -0.32 18.79
C TYR A 42 4.56 0.59 18.07
N GLY A 43 5.73 0.81 18.66
CA GLY A 43 6.86 1.46 18.02
C GLY A 43 7.34 0.71 16.76
N ILE A 44 7.49 -0.62 16.87
CA ILE A 44 7.83 -1.50 15.74
C ILE A 44 6.78 -1.37 14.62
N VAL A 45 5.49 -1.43 14.98
CA VAL A 45 4.39 -1.24 14.02
C VAL A 45 4.51 0.10 13.31
N THR A 46 4.71 1.18 14.06
CA THR A 46 4.82 2.55 13.53
C THR A 46 6.01 2.71 12.58
N ASN A 47 7.18 2.18 12.96
CA ASN A 47 8.40 2.24 12.14
C ASN A 47 8.24 1.45 10.83
N LEU A 48 7.80 0.19 10.90
CA LEU A 48 7.65 -0.65 9.72
C LEU A 48 6.57 -0.11 8.76
N TYR A 49 5.46 0.46 9.25
CA TYR A 49 4.50 1.14 8.38
C TYR A 49 5.08 2.40 7.70
N ALA A 50 5.98 3.12 8.35
CA ALA A 50 6.68 4.24 7.72
C ALA A 50 7.59 3.76 6.56
N TRP A 51 8.33 2.68 6.75
CA TRP A 51 9.11 2.04 5.70
C TRP A 51 8.23 1.53 4.55
N THR A 52 7.09 0.89 4.84
CA THR A 52 6.17 0.41 3.79
C THR A 52 5.60 1.54 2.97
N ALA A 53 5.27 2.68 3.58
CA ALA A 53 4.78 3.86 2.87
C ALA A 53 5.81 4.40 1.87
N LEU A 54 7.09 4.47 2.25
CA LEU A 54 8.18 4.87 1.37
C LEU A 54 8.39 3.86 0.23
N LEU A 55 8.45 2.57 0.57
CA LEU A 55 8.64 1.49 -0.42
C LEU A 55 7.50 1.40 -1.42
N LEU A 56 6.26 1.64 -1.00
CA LEU A 56 5.10 1.66 -1.90
C LEU A 56 5.25 2.73 -2.98
N VAL A 57 5.68 3.93 -2.61
CA VAL A 57 5.93 5.01 -3.59
C VAL A 57 7.05 4.64 -4.54
N LEU A 58 8.13 4.06 -4.03
CA LEU A 58 9.25 3.60 -4.84
C LEU A 58 8.84 2.47 -5.80
N LEU A 59 8.06 1.49 -5.32
CA LEU A 59 7.69 0.30 -6.11
C LEU A 59 6.59 0.59 -7.14
N THR A 60 5.78 1.61 -6.93
CA THR A 60 4.80 2.08 -7.93
C THR A 60 5.40 3.02 -8.96
N TYR A 61 6.56 3.62 -8.68
CA TYR A 61 7.34 4.54 -9.53
C TYR A 61 6.49 5.49 -10.38
N GLY A 62 5.37 5.96 -9.82
CA GLY A 62 4.45 6.92 -10.46
C GLY A 62 3.67 6.36 -11.66
N MET A 63 3.69 5.04 -11.88
CA MET A 63 3.06 4.38 -13.03
C MET A 63 1.55 4.66 -13.13
N GLU A 64 0.87 4.85 -12.01
CA GLU A 64 -0.54 5.22 -11.98
C GLU A 64 -0.81 6.54 -12.75
N THR A 65 0.02 7.55 -12.51
CA THR A 65 -0.09 8.85 -13.20
C THR A 65 0.25 8.72 -14.68
N GLY A 66 1.28 7.91 -14.99
CA GLY A 66 1.60 7.56 -16.38
C GLY A 66 0.43 6.88 -17.07
N PHE A 67 -0.16 5.85 -16.43
CA PHE A 67 -1.33 5.16 -16.96
C PHE A 67 -2.47 6.13 -17.29
N PHE A 68 -2.89 7.00 -16.35
CA PHE A 68 -3.97 7.95 -16.58
C PHE A 68 -3.67 8.90 -17.74
N ARG A 69 -2.43 9.39 -17.85
CA ARG A 69 -2.05 10.29 -18.93
C ARG A 69 -2.14 9.62 -20.29
N PHE A 70 -1.55 8.44 -20.44
CA PHE A 70 -1.43 7.77 -21.73
C PHE A 70 -2.70 7.03 -22.14
N ALA A 71 -3.48 6.48 -21.20
CA ALA A 71 -4.75 5.83 -21.49
C ALA A 71 -5.85 6.80 -22.00
N ASN A 72 -5.68 8.10 -21.79
CA ASN A 72 -6.62 9.13 -22.22
C ASN A 72 -6.09 9.98 -23.41
N ARG A 73 -4.99 9.55 -24.05
CA ARG A 73 -4.46 10.18 -25.28
C ARG A 73 -4.99 9.46 -26.51
N GLU A 74 -5.27 10.22 -27.57
CA GLU A 74 -5.81 9.68 -28.83
C GLU A 74 -4.78 8.82 -29.60
N ASP A 75 -3.49 9.06 -29.38
CA ASP A 75 -2.37 8.38 -30.05
C ASP A 75 -2.14 6.95 -29.53
N TYR A 76 -2.78 6.55 -28.43
CA TYR A 76 -2.56 5.27 -27.75
C TYR A 76 -3.86 4.48 -27.58
N ASP A 77 -3.78 3.18 -27.82
CA ASP A 77 -4.87 2.27 -27.41
C ASP A 77 -4.88 2.09 -25.90
N ALA A 78 -5.96 2.51 -25.26
CA ALA A 78 -6.11 2.45 -23.80
C ALA A 78 -5.96 1.01 -23.23
N GLY A 79 -6.36 -0.02 -24.01
CA GLY A 79 -6.19 -1.41 -23.62
C GLY A 79 -4.71 -1.82 -23.60
N THR A 80 -3.94 -1.39 -24.57
CA THR A 80 -2.48 -1.60 -24.68
C THR A 80 -1.73 -0.89 -23.55
N VAL A 81 -2.08 0.37 -23.27
CA VAL A 81 -1.50 1.14 -22.16
C VAL A 81 -1.78 0.45 -20.82
N TYR A 82 -3.03 0.04 -20.59
CA TYR A 82 -3.41 -0.68 -19.38
C TYR A 82 -2.65 -2.00 -19.23
N ARG A 83 -2.65 -2.83 -20.28
CA ARG A 83 -1.96 -4.14 -20.24
C ARG A 83 -0.46 -3.98 -20.02
N THR A 84 0.16 -2.98 -20.62
CA THR A 84 1.58 -2.68 -20.43
C THR A 84 1.88 -2.30 -18.98
N ALA A 85 1.12 -1.37 -18.39
CA ALA A 85 1.27 -0.96 -17.00
C ALA A 85 1.01 -2.13 -16.03
N TYR A 86 -0.04 -2.93 -16.28
CA TYR A 86 -0.42 -4.09 -15.48
C TYR A 86 0.70 -5.14 -15.43
N ILE A 87 1.23 -5.55 -16.61
CA ILE A 87 2.30 -6.55 -16.70
C ILE A 87 3.59 -6.01 -16.05
N THR A 88 3.90 -4.74 -16.26
CA THR A 88 5.12 -4.13 -15.69
C THR A 88 5.08 -4.15 -14.17
N LEU A 89 3.98 -3.71 -13.54
CA LEU A 89 3.86 -3.76 -12.08
C LEU A 89 3.73 -5.18 -11.53
N LEU A 90 3.10 -6.09 -12.26
CA LEU A 90 3.07 -7.50 -11.87
C LEU A 90 4.49 -8.09 -11.78
N ILE A 91 5.31 -7.86 -12.83
CA ILE A 91 6.69 -8.37 -12.87
C ILE A 91 7.56 -7.71 -11.81
N SER A 92 7.52 -6.38 -11.67
CA SER A 92 8.32 -5.67 -10.67
C SER A 92 7.94 -6.04 -9.24
N SER A 93 6.65 -6.19 -8.93
CA SER A 93 6.17 -6.64 -7.62
C SER A 93 6.54 -8.10 -7.33
N ALA A 94 6.42 -8.99 -8.33
CA ALA A 94 6.84 -10.37 -8.18
C ALA A 94 8.36 -10.50 -7.95
N LEU A 95 9.17 -9.73 -8.69
CA LEU A 95 10.62 -9.68 -8.50
C LEU A 95 10.97 -9.13 -7.12
N PHE A 96 10.31 -8.06 -6.68
CA PHE A 96 10.52 -7.51 -5.34
C PHE A 96 10.15 -8.53 -4.25
N THR A 97 9.03 -9.23 -4.37
CA THR A 97 8.64 -10.31 -3.43
C THR A 97 9.70 -11.40 -3.39
N MET A 98 10.18 -11.84 -4.55
CA MET A 98 11.26 -12.85 -4.62
C MET A 98 12.55 -12.38 -3.93
N LEU A 99 12.94 -11.14 -4.13
CA LEU A 99 14.10 -10.56 -3.46
C LEU A 99 13.92 -10.50 -1.95
N ILE A 100 12.74 -10.12 -1.47
CA ILE A 100 12.46 -10.08 -0.03
C ILE A 100 12.48 -11.47 0.59
N ILE A 101 11.89 -12.48 -0.04
CA ILE A 101 11.95 -13.87 0.45
C ILE A 101 13.41 -14.35 0.59
N ILE A 102 14.30 -13.96 -0.33
CA ILE A 102 15.72 -14.35 -0.30
C ILE A 102 16.50 -13.52 0.73
N PHE A 103 16.23 -12.24 0.85
CA PHE A 103 17.01 -11.28 1.62
C PHE A 103 16.30 -10.74 2.88
N HIS A 104 15.19 -11.35 3.33
CA HIS A 104 14.44 -10.85 4.51
C HIS A 104 15.34 -10.72 5.75
N GLN A 105 16.20 -11.70 6.05
CA GLN A 105 17.07 -11.65 7.23
C GLN A 105 18.13 -10.53 7.16
N PRO A 106 18.91 -10.37 6.06
CA PRO A 106 19.79 -9.21 5.90
C PRO A 106 19.06 -7.87 6.01
N VAL A 107 17.86 -7.76 5.44
CA VAL A 107 17.05 -6.53 5.50
C VAL A 107 16.57 -6.28 6.93
N ALA A 108 16.10 -7.29 7.63
CA ALA A 108 15.70 -7.20 9.04
C ALA A 108 16.85 -6.73 9.93
N ASN A 109 18.06 -7.24 9.70
CA ASN A 109 19.26 -6.82 10.43
C ASN A 109 19.56 -5.33 10.22
N VAL A 110 19.44 -4.84 8.97
CA VAL A 110 19.65 -3.41 8.64
C VAL A 110 18.57 -2.52 9.25
N LEU A 111 17.33 -3.01 9.31
CA LEU A 111 16.20 -2.28 9.90
C LEU A 111 16.20 -2.29 11.43
N GLY A 112 17.10 -3.08 12.07
CA GLY A 112 17.17 -3.17 13.52
C GLY A 112 16.29 -4.26 14.14
N TYR A 113 15.72 -5.17 13.33
CA TYR A 113 14.84 -6.25 13.77
C TYR A 113 15.40 -7.66 13.47
N PRO A 114 16.62 -8.01 13.93
CA PRO A 114 17.29 -9.27 13.59
C PRO A 114 16.52 -10.51 14.03
N ASP A 115 15.76 -10.40 15.14
CA ASP A 115 15.00 -11.51 15.73
C ASP A 115 13.58 -11.61 15.18
N HIS A 116 13.17 -10.68 14.29
CA HIS A 116 11.81 -10.54 13.76
C HIS A 116 11.79 -10.35 12.23
N ALA A 117 12.57 -11.16 11.51
CA ALA A 117 12.64 -11.09 10.05
C ALA A 117 11.30 -11.38 9.37
N GLU A 118 10.42 -12.14 10.02
CA GLU A 118 9.06 -12.43 9.57
C GLU A 118 8.18 -11.16 9.46
N PHE A 119 8.42 -10.14 10.29
CA PHE A 119 7.69 -8.87 10.19
C PHE A 119 8.04 -8.14 8.89
N VAL A 120 9.33 -8.12 8.56
CA VAL A 120 9.83 -7.52 7.31
C VAL A 120 9.27 -8.26 6.10
N GLU A 121 9.30 -9.60 6.13
CA GLU A 121 8.76 -10.42 5.04
C GLU A 121 7.29 -10.14 4.79
N MET A 122 6.44 -10.17 5.83
CA MET A 122 4.99 -9.92 5.70
C MET A 122 4.69 -8.50 5.22
N MET A 123 5.36 -7.50 5.79
CA MET A 123 5.10 -6.10 5.45
C MET A 123 5.53 -5.78 4.01
N PHE A 124 6.68 -6.29 3.58
CA PHE A 124 7.17 -6.02 2.24
C PHE A 124 6.42 -6.84 1.18
N ALA A 125 5.95 -8.05 1.52
CA ALA A 125 5.01 -8.78 0.67
C ALA A 125 3.69 -8.00 0.50
N THR A 126 3.19 -7.41 1.57
CA THR A 126 2.00 -6.51 1.52
C THR A 126 2.25 -5.34 0.57
N VAL A 127 3.40 -4.67 0.67
CA VAL A 127 3.78 -3.57 -0.25
C VAL A 127 3.81 -4.02 -1.70
N ALA A 128 4.34 -5.21 -1.99
CA ALA A 128 4.39 -5.74 -3.35
C ALA A 128 2.99 -5.96 -3.93
N ILE A 129 2.07 -6.51 -3.12
CA ILE A 129 0.68 -6.73 -3.51
C ILE A 129 -0.03 -5.38 -3.72
N ASP A 130 0.16 -4.42 -2.82
CA ASP A 130 -0.44 -3.07 -2.93
C ASP A 130 0.09 -2.31 -4.15
N ALA A 131 1.39 -2.39 -4.43
CA ALA A 131 2.00 -1.77 -5.60
C ALA A 131 1.41 -2.35 -6.90
N PHE A 132 1.30 -3.67 -7.00
CA PHE A 132 0.63 -4.31 -8.12
C PHE A 132 -0.83 -3.85 -8.23
N ALA A 133 -1.59 -3.87 -7.12
CA ALA A 133 -3.01 -3.51 -7.10
C ALA A 133 -3.27 -2.04 -7.49
N SER A 134 -2.27 -1.16 -7.43
CA SER A 134 -2.41 0.26 -7.77
C SER A 134 -2.95 0.47 -9.20
N ILE A 135 -2.44 -0.28 -10.19
CA ILE A 135 -2.90 -0.19 -11.59
C ILE A 135 -4.31 -0.78 -11.80
N PRO A 136 -4.67 -1.96 -11.31
CA PRO A 136 -6.06 -2.42 -11.26
C PRO A 136 -7.04 -1.41 -10.64
N PHE A 137 -6.69 -0.78 -9.53
CA PHE A 137 -7.51 0.29 -8.94
C PHE A 137 -7.58 1.55 -9.80
N ALA A 138 -6.47 1.96 -10.42
CA ALA A 138 -6.44 3.06 -11.38
C ALA A 138 -7.34 2.77 -12.59
N TYR A 139 -7.34 1.53 -13.08
CA TYR A 139 -8.23 1.11 -14.15
C TYR A 139 -9.72 1.25 -13.77
N LEU A 140 -10.14 0.83 -12.58
CA LEU A 140 -11.52 1.03 -12.11
C LEU A 140 -11.91 2.51 -12.11
N ARG A 141 -10.99 3.41 -11.71
CA ARG A 141 -11.22 4.86 -11.76
C ARG A 141 -11.33 5.37 -13.18
N ASN A 142 -10.48 4.90 -14.08
CA ASN A 142 -10.52 5.27 -15.49
C ASN A 142 -11.83 4.79 -16.16
N GLN A 143 -12.34 3.63 -15.75
CA GLN A 143 -13.62 3.08 -16.20
C GLN A 143 -14.86 3.70 -15.52
N LYS A 144 -14.67 4.72 -14.68
CA LYS A 144 -15.75 5.40 -13.93
C LYS A 144 -16.62 4.41 -13.14
N ARG A 145 -15.99 3.48 -12.41
CA ARG A 145 -16.66 2.50 -11.52
C ARG A 145 -16.46 2.83 -10.03
N PRO A 146 -16.99 3.98 -9.54
CA PRO A 146 -16.72 4.45 -8.19
C PRO A 146 -17.26 3.53 -7.09
N ILE A 147 -18.44 2.92 -7.30
CA ILE A 147 -19.06 2.04 -6.30
C ILE A 147 -18.23 0.78 -6.08
N LEU A 148 -17.75 0.15 -7.15
CA LEU A 148 -16.91 -1.04 -7.05
C LEU A 148 -15.56 -0.71 -6.39
N PHE A 149 -14.94 0.42 -6.76
CA PHE A 149 -13.73 0.93 -6.13
C PHE A 149 -13.94 1.11 -4.61
N ALA A 150 -15.00 1.83 -4.22
CA ALA A 150 -15.33 2.09 -2.83
C ALA A 150 -15.60 0.79 -2.05
N ALA A 151 -16.38 -0.13 -2.62
CA ALA A 151 -16.70 -1.41 -2.00
C ALA A 151 -15.44 -2.25 -1.73
N LEU A 152 -14.50 -2.32 -2.69
CA LEU A 152 -13.24 -3.05 -2.51
C LEU A 152 -12.32 -2.37 -1.49
N LYS A 153 -12.25 -1.03 -1.46
CA LYS A 153 -11.48 -0.31 -0.43
C LYS A 153 -12.07 -0.50 0.97
N LEU A 154 -13.39 -0.47 1.11
CA LEU A 154 -14.05 -0.76 2.38
C LEU A 154 -13.92 -2.22 2.79
N LEU A 155 -13.94 -3.17 1.83
CA LEU A 155 -13.68 -4.59 2.10
C LEU A 155 -12.31 -4.78 2.78
N PHE A 156 -11.25 -4.16 2.25
CA PHE A 156 -9.94 -4.19 2.89
C PHE A 156 -9.99 -3.73 4.34
N VAL A 157 -10.61 -2.56 4.59
CA VAL A 157 -10.68 -1.98 5.95
C VAL A 157 -11.44 -2.90 6.90
N LEU A 158 -12.58 -3.43 6.46
CA LEU A 158 -13.38 -4.35 7.26
C LEU A 158 -12.64 -5.66 7.56
N LEU A 159 -11.94 -6.21 6.57
CA LEU A 159 -11.13 -7.42 6.76
C LEU A 159 -9.95 -7.15 7.70
N ASN A 160 -9.22 -6.04 7.51
CA ASN A 160 -8.11 -5.69 8.36
C ASN A 160 -8.53 -5.51 9.82
N ILE A 161 -9.60 -4.74 10.07
CA ILE A 161 -10.17 -4.59 11.42
C ILE A 161 -10.67 -5.93 11.96
N GLY A 162 -11.40 -6.70 11.15
CA GLY A 162 -11.95 -8.00 11.55
C GLY A 162 -10.86 -9.01 11.94
N PHE A 163 -9.78 -9.11 11.16
CA PHE A 163 -8.64 -9.98 11.50
C PHE A 163 -7.88 -9.49 12.74
N ASN A 164 -7.68 -8.17 12.88
CA ASN A 164 -7.06 -7.64 14.10
C ASN A 164 -7.90 -7.95 15.34
N ILE A 165 -9.21 -7.75 15.30
CA ILE A 165 -10.10 -8.13 16.43
C ILE A 165 -10.05 -9.63 16.67
N LEU A 166 -10.13 -10.44 15.61
CA LEU A 166 -10.10 -11.90 15.73
C LEU A 166 -8.80 -12.38 16.41
N PHE A 167 -7.63 -11.96 15.89
CA PHE A 167 -6.36 -12.45 16.41
C PHE A 167 -6.02 -11.84 17.77
N LEU A 168 -6.11 -10.53 17.91
CA LEU A 168 -5.63 -9.84 19.11
C LEU A 168 -6.63 -9.94 20.27
N VAL A 169 -7.94 -9.84 20.02
CA VAL A 169 -8.95 -9.80 21.07
C VAL A 169 -9.55 -11.19 21.32
N VAL A 170 -10.10 -11.84 20.28
CA VAL A 170 -10.82 -13.10 20.45
C VAL A 170 -9.87 -14.26 20.75
N LEU A 171 -8.76 -14.36 20.03
CA LEU A 171 -7.75 -15.40 20.22
C LEU A 171 -6.68 -15.03 21.24
N GLY A 172 -6.65 -13.79 21.73
CA GLY A 172 -5.73 -13.31 22.76
C GLY A 172 -4.24 -13.35 22.34
N LYS A 173 -3.96 -13.19 21.05
CA LYS A 173 -2.60 -13.22 20.48
C LYS A 173 -2.00 -11.81 20.48
N ASN A 174 -1.44 -11.38 21.60
CA ASN A 174 -0.95 -10.02 21.83
C ASN A 174 0.46 -9.80 21.25
N ASP A 175 0.64 -10.10 19.96
CA ASP A 175 1.92 -10.04 19.26
C ASP A 175 1.79 -9.23 17.97
N VAL A 176 2.81 -8.42 17.67
CA VAL A 176 2.95 -7.61 16.45
C VAL A 176 2.81 -8.44 15.17
N PHE A 177 3.26 -9.70 15.21
CA PHE A 177 3.08 -10.66 14.10
C PHE A 177 1.65 -10.67 13.56
N TYR A 178 0.65 -10.70 14.45
CA TYR A 178 -0.76 -10.77 14.05
C TYR A 178 -1.30 -9.47 13.48
N VAL A 179 -0.70 -8.33 13.84
CA VAL A 179 -1.01 -7.03 13.20
C VAL A 179 -0.62 -7.08 11.72
N PHE A 180 0.61 -7.52 11.42
CA PHE A 180 1.11 -7.61 10.05
C PHE A 180 0.43 -8.71 9.25
N LEU A 181 0.17 -9.87 9.88
CA LEU A 181 -0.60 -10.94 9.26
C LEU A 181 -2.01 -10.49 8.87
N SER A 182 -2.69 -9.73 9.74
CA SER A 182 -4.03 -9.18 9.46
C SER A 182 -4.02 -8.28 8.22
N ASN A 183 -3.01 -7.43 8.11
CA ASN A 183 -2.84 -6.53 6.97
C ASN A 183 -2.55 -7.33 5.69
N LEU A 184 -1.63 -8.27 5.72
CA LEU A 184 -1.28 -9.13 4.58
C LEU A 184 -2.50 -9.93 4.07
N LEU A 185 -3.26 -10.54 4.98
CA LEU A 185 -4.47 -11.29 4.61
C LEU A 185 -5.54 -10.38 4.00
N ALA A 186 -5.78 -9.21 4.61
CA ALA A 186 -6.76 -8.25 4.10
C ALA A 186 -6.39 -7.73 2.70
N THR A 187 -5.13 -7.35 2.49
CA THR A 187 -4.61 -6.91 1.18
C THR A 187 -4.69 -8.02 0.13
N THR A 188 -4.31 -9.23 0.51
CA THR A 188 -4.37 -10.39 -0.40
C THR A 188 -5.80 -10.67 -0.84
N ILE A 189 -6.75 -10.76 0.10
CA ILE A 189 -8.16 -11.03 -0.21
C ILE A 189 -8.74 -9.89 -1.05
N GLN A 190 -8.49 -8.63 -0.70
CA GLN A 190 -8.93 -7.48 -1.50
C GLN A 190 -8.44 -7.58 -2.93
N THR A 191 -7.15 -7.87 -3.12
CA THR A 191 -6.54 -7.96 -4.45
C THR A 191 -7.11 -9.12 -5.24
N LEU A 192 -7.30 -10.29 -4.63
CA LEU A 192 -7.96 -11.43 -5.28
C LEU A 192 -9.40 -11.09 -5.72
N CYS A 193 -10.15 -10.35 -4.90
CA CYS A 193 -11.49 -9.89 -5.26
C CYS A 193 -11.47 -8.81 -6.36
N LEU A 194 -10.38 -8.04 -6.50
CA LEU A 194 -10.22 -7.02 -7.53
C LEU A 194 -9.94 -7.62 -8.91
N LEU A 195 -9.14 -8.69 -9.00
CA LEU A 195 -8.66 -9.28 -10.26
C LEU A 195 -9.77 -9.62 -11.27
N PRO A 196 -10.89 -10.28 -10.91
CA PRO A 196 -11.94 -10.65 -11.88
C PRO A 196 -12.51 -9.45 -12.65
N PHE A 197 -12.49 -8.26 -12.05
CA PHE A 197 -13.03 -7.03 -12.64
C PHE A 197 -12.00 -6.23 -13.45
N THR A 198 -10.71 -6.57 -13.31
CA THR A 198 -9.60 -5.75 -13.82
C THR A 198 -8.60 -6.52 -14.67
N MET A 199 -8.79 -7.82 -14.90
CA MET A 199 -7.94 -8.57 -15.82
C MET A 199 -7.96 -7.94 -17.21
N PRO A 200 -6.79 -7.71 -17.84
CA PRO A 200 -6.70 -7.13 -19.18
C PRO A 200 -7.37 -8.05 -20.22
N LYS A 201 -8.45 -7.57 -20.85
CA LYS A 201 -9.23 -8.32 -21.84
C LYS A 201 -8.80 -8.05 -23.30
N GLY A 202 -7.92 -7.06 -23.52
CA GLY A 202 -7.46 -6.65 -24.85
C GLY A 202 -6.11 -5.97 -24.77
N GLY A 203 -5.66 -5.46 -25.94
CA GLY A 203 -4.37 -4.84 -26.06
C GLY A 203 -3.20 -5.85 -26.05
N HIS A 204 -1.99 -5.35 -26.18
CA HIS A 204 -0.74 -6.11 -26.11
C HIS A 204 0.25 -5.37 -25.21
N PHE A 205 1.36 -6.01 -24.86
CA PHE A 205 2.46 -5.33 -24.18
C PHE A 205 3.24 -4.50 -25.21
N ASP A 206 3.40 -3.21 -24.93
CA ASP A 206 4.13 -2.27 -25.81
C ASP A 206 5.29 -1.63 -25.04
N GLY A 207 6.52 -1.99 -25.44
CA GLY A 207 7.73 -1.46 -24.84
C GLY A 207 7.98 0.03 -25.13
N VAL A 208 7.43 0.57 -26.25
CA VAL A 208 7.52 1.99 -26.57
C VAL A 208 6.62 2.79 -25.63
N ALA A 209 5.38 2.35 -25.48
CA ALA A 209 4.44 2.95 -24.52
C ALA A 209 5.00 2.88 -23.08
N LEU A 210 5.62 1.75 -22.68
CA LEU A 210 6.28 1.63 -21.38
C LEU A 210 7.36 2.68 -21.20
N LYS A 211 8.27 2.81 -22.16
CA LYS A 211 9.37 3.76 -22.10
C LYS A 211 8.87 5.20 -21.93
N GLU A 212 7.83 5.57 -22.65
CA GLU A 212 7.25 6.91 -22.56
C GLU A 212 6.52 7.14 -21.23
N MET A 213 5.75 6.15 -20.76
CA MET A 213 5.14 6.20 -19.43
C MET A 213 6.20 6.36 -18.33
N LEU A 214 7.28 5.56 -18.34
CA LEU A 214 8.36 5.67 -17.37
C LEU A 214 9.07 7.02 -17.44
N ARG A 215 9.39 7.51 -18.65
CA ARG A 215 10.01 8.83 -18.84
C ARG A 215 9.17 9.96 -18.25
N TYR A 216 7.85 9.82 -18.32
CA TYR A 216 6.92 10.78 -17.70
C TYR A 216 6.79 10.60 -16.19
N SER A 217 6.74 9.35 -15.72
CA SER A 217 6.47 9.01 -14.33
C SER A 217 7.67 9.18 -13.41
N LEU A 218 8.89 8.90 -13.89
CA LEU A 218 10.11 8.99 -13.07
C LEU A 218 10.36 10.37 -12.42
N PRO A 219 10.19 11.51 -13.13
CA PRO A 219 10.29 12.81 -12.48
C PRO A 219 9.23 13.01 -11.38
N LEU A 220 8.02 12.45 -11.56
CA LEU A 220 6.94 12.52 -10.58
C LEU A 220 7.21 11.62 -9.37
N LEU A 221 7.96 10.52 -9.56
CA LEU A 221 8.42 9.69 -8.46
C LEU A 221 9.26 10.49 -7.46
N VAL A 222 10.16 11.35 -7.92
CA VAL A 222 10.99 12.21 -7.05
C VAL A 222 10.11 13.10 -6.16
N LEU A 223 9.06 13.68 -6.73
CA LEU A 223 8.09 14.48 -5.97
C LEU A 223 7.29 13.61 -4.98
N GLY A 224 6.91 12.42 -5.40
CA GLY A 224 6.22 11.45 -4.53
C GLY A 224 7.09 11.03 -3.35
N VAL A 225 8.36 10.70 -3.59
CA VAL A 225 9.34 10.36 -2.54
C VAL A 225 9.54 11.53 -1.59
N ALA A 226 9.74 12.74 -2.09
CA ALA A 226 9.88 13.93 -1.23
C ALA A 226 8.62 14.16 -0.37
N GLY A 227 7.43 13.95 -0.94
CA GLY A 227 6.17 14.07 -0.22
C GLY A 227 6.00 13.03 0.89
N ILE A 228 6.32 11.76 0.63
CA ILE A 228 6.19 10.71 1.65
C ILE A 228 7.30 10.83 2.71
N MET A 229 8.52 11.18 2.33
CA MET A 229 9.60 11.43 3.29
C MET A 229 9.24 12.55 4.28
N ASN A 230 8.59 13.61 3.83
CA ASN A 230 8.12 14.68 4.74
C ASN A 230 7.10 14.17 5.78
N GLN A 231 6.43 13.04 5.54
CA GLN A 231 5.42 12.47 6.43
C GLN A 231 5.94 11.32 7.30
N THR A 232 7.04 10.68 6.90
CA THR A 232 7.47 9.40 7.51
C THR A 232 8.94 9.40 7.95
N LEU A 233 9.75 10.38 7.54
CA LEU A 233 11.18 10.40 7.79
C LEU A 233 11.50 10.47 9.30
N ASP A 234 10.70 11.18 10.06
CA ASP A 234 10.76 11.24 11.52
C ASP A 234 10.67 9.84 12.13
N ARG A 235 9.67 9.05 11.72
CA ARG A 235 9.44 7.69 12.22
C ARG A 235 10.49 6.69 11.74
N ILE A 236 11.02 6.90 10.54
CA ILE A 236 12.09 6.06 9.98
C ILE A 236 13.41 6.30 10.70
N LEU A 237 13.76 7.56 10.94
CA LEU A 237 15.05 7.93 11.54
C LEU A 237 15.05 7.87 13.07
N PHE A 238 13.90 7.91 13.71
CA PHE A 238 13.78 7.97 15.16
C PHE A 238 14.60 6.88 15.87
N PRO A 239 14.52 5.59 15.51
CA PRO A 239 15.29 4.54 16.19
C PRO A 239 16.80 4.69 16.05
N TYR A 240 17.27 5.35 14.98
CA TYR A 240 18.71 5.53 14.73
C TYR A 240 19.28 6.80 15.36
N LEU A 241 18.45 7.80 15.61
CA LEU A 241 18.86 9.11 16.12
C LEU A 241 18.62 9.27 17.62
N TYR A 242 17.72 8.47 18.18
CA TYR A 242 17.40 8.52 19.60
C TYR A 242 18.50 7.81 20.41
N PRO A 243 19.15 8.50 21.38
CA PRO A 243 20.39 8.02 21.97
C PRO A 243 20.23 7.02 23.13
N TYR A 244 19.02 6.56 23.43
CA TYR A 244 18.70 5.67 24.54
C TYR A 244 18.11 4.35 24.07
N ASP A 245 18.22 3.31 24.91
CA ASP A 245 17.79 1.93 24.59
C ASP A 245 16.27 1.75 24.48
N ASP A 246 15.48 2.76 24.87
CA ASP A 246 14.00 2.73 24.81
C ASP A 246 13.42 3.40 23.55
N ALA A 247 14.20 3.55 22.49
CA ALA A 247 13.81 4.24 21.26
C ALA A 247 12.48 3.72 20.67
N GLU A 248 12.27 2.40 20.63
CA GLU A 248 11.02 1.81 20.13
C GLU A 248 9.81 2.16 21.02
N ALA A 249 9.99 2.17 22.34
CA ALA A 249 8.92 2.55 23.27
C ALA A 249 8.55 4.04 23.11
N GLN A 250 9.54 4.91 22.95
CA GLN A 250 9.29 6.34 22.70
C GLN A 250 8.66 6.57 21.31
N LEU A 251 9.07 5.82 20.29
CA LEU A 251 8.42 5.86 18.99
C LEU A 251 6.96 5.37 19.05
N GLY A 252 6.68 4.38 19.89
CA GLY A 252 5.33 3.92 20.15
C GLY A 252 4.43 5.00 20.75
N LEU A 253 4.96 5.76 21.72
CA LEU A 253 4.27 6.92 22.30
C LEU A 253 4.08 8.06 21.29
N TYR A 254 5.06 8.30 20.45
CA TYR A 254 5.00 9.31 19.39
C TYR A 254 3.99 8.97 18.30
N GLY A 255 3.80 7.67 18.00
CA GLY A 255 2.91 7.18 16.95
C GLY A 255 1.44 7.03 17.38
N ALA A 256 1.15 7.04 18.68
CA ALA A 256 -0.20 6.90 19.25
C ALA A 256 -0.94 8.24 19.28
#